data_0bc99bcf0ecc91afdec4068aa6620963
#
_entry.id   0bc99bcf0ecc91afdec4068aa6620963
#
_cell.length_a   1.000
_cell.length_b   1.000
_cell.length_c   1.000
_cell.angle_alpha   90.00
_cell.angle_beta   90.00
_cell.angle_gamma   90.00
#
_symmetry.space_group_name_H-M   'P 1'
#
loop_
_entity.id
_entity.type
_entity.pdbx_description
1 polymer ?
#
loop_
_entity_poly.entity_id
_entity_poly.type
_entity_poly.pdbx_seq_one_letter_code
_entity_poly.pdbx_strand_id
1 'polypeptide(L)'
;QSKLIGSVLIPVALLINGFANLTLSPEMQKASPLVPALQSNWLMMHVSMMLLSYGTLIIGSLLCILFLVISRYKDIDFKVIDDSSLPLYNIMLDYYETKLLSPSNEISELGKLKLLQSIDNWSYRIIGLGFPFLTIGIISGGVWANEAWGSYWSWDPKETWALITWLIFATYLHARITKGWEGKKTAILGGLGFFVIWICY
;
A
#
# COMPACT_ATOMS: atom_id res chain seq x y z
N GLN A 1 9.13 -7.30 -21.04
CA GLN A 1 8.91 -6.97 -19.60
C GLN A 1 8.93 -8.21 -18.70
N SER A 2 8.36 -9.34 -19.13
CA SER A 2 8.34 -10.60 -18.33
C SER A 2 9.74 -11.16 -18.00
N LYS A 3 10.71 -10.99 -18.88
CA LYS A 3 12.09 -11.47 -18.67
C LYS A 3 12.83 -10.71 -17.55
N LEU A 4 12.60 -9.40 -17.45
CA LEU A 4 13.16 -8.56 -16.37
C LEU A 4 12.59 -8.92 -14.99
N ILE A 5 11.29 -9.16 -14.92
CA ILE A 5 10.62 -9.58 -13.69
C ILE A 5 11.16 -10.95 -13.25
N GLY A 6 11.29 -11.91 -14.18
CA GLY A 6 11.84 -13.23 -13.90
C GLY A 6 13.29 -13.20 -13.43
N SER A 7 14.14 -12.32 -14.00
CA SER A 7 15.55 -12.20 -13.58
C SER A 7 15.73 -11.67 -12.15
N VAL A 8 14.75 -10.97 -11.59
CA VAL A 8 14.77 -10.50 -10.20
C VAL A 8 14.10 -11.50 -9.26
N LEU A 9 12.94 -12.05 -9.65
CA LEU A 9 12.17 -12.95 -8.78
C LEU A 9 12.86 -14.31 -8.59
N ILE A 10 13.50 -14.87 -9.62
CA ILE A 10 14.12 -16.19 -9.52
C ILE A 10 15.29 -16.20 -8.52
N PRO A 11 16.25 -15.25 -8.53
CA PRO A 11 17.31 -15.22 -7.53
C PRO A 11 16.77 -15.02 -6.10
N VAL A 12 15.76 -14.18 -5.91
CA VAL A 12 15.13 -13.96 -4.59
C VAL A 12 14.46 -15.25 -4.10
N ALA A 13 13.69 -15.92 -4.94
CA ALA A 13 13.07 -17.19 -4.60
C ALA A 13 14.10 -18.28 -4.26
N LEU A 14 15.21 -18.35 -5.02
CA LEU A 14 16.32 -19.27 -4.76
C LEU A 14 17.00 -18.97 -3.43
N LEU A 15 17.24 -17.69 -3.10
CA LEU A 15 17.82 -17.30 -1.81
C LEU A 15 16.93 -17.69 -0.65
N ILE A 16 15.63 -17.41 -0.73
CA ILE A 16 14.65 -17.77 0.32
C ILE A 16 14.59 -19.28 0.50
N ASN A 17 14.45 -20.05 -0.59
CA ASN A 17 14.41 -21.50 -0.53
C ASN A 17 15.74 -22.10 -0.05
N GLY A 18 16.87 -21.60 -0.53
CA GLY A 18 18.20 -22.02 -0.10
C GLY A 18 18.41 -21.77 1.38
N PHE A 19 18.09 -20.58 1.86
CA PHE A 19 18.15 -20.25 3.29
C PHE A 19 17.26 -21.16 4.13
N ALA A 20 16.01 -21.38 3.73
CA ALA A 20 15.08 -22.27 4.45
C ALA A 20 15.61 -23.69 4.51
N ASN A 21 16.13 -24.25 3.42
CA ASN A 21 16.64 -25.62 3.40
C ASN A 21 17.96 -25.81 4.15
N LEU A 22 18.81 -24.78 4.22
CA LEU A 22 20.14 -24.86 4.88
C LEU A 22 20.07 -24.53 6.37
N THR A 23 19.15 -23.66 6.80
CA THR A 23 19.07 -23.19 8.19
C THR A 23 18.03 -23.90 9.03
N LEU A 24 16.96 -24.44 8.43
CA LEU A 24 15.94 -25.17 9.17
C LEU A 24 16.42 -26.58 9.52
N SER A 25 16.27 -26.96 10.79
CA SER A 25 16.55 -28.34 11.21
C SER A 25 15.64 -29.35 10.50
N PRO A 26 16.07 -30.61 10.31
CA PRO A 26 15.25 -31.63 9.68
C PRO A 26 13.88 -31.87 10.35
N GLU A 27 13.79 -31.56 11.64
CA GLU A 27 12.53 -31.64 12.41
C GLU A 27 11.57 -30.53 12.03
N MET A 28 12.06 -29.31 11.76
CA MET A 28 11.26 -28.17 11.33
C MET A 28 10.83 -28.27 9.85
N GLN A 29 11.50 -29.12 9.07
CA GLN A 29 11.13 -29.39 7.67
C GLN A 29 10.02 -30.42 7.53
N LYS A 30 9.70 -31.17 8.61
CA LYS A 30 8.61 -32.15 8.62
C LYS A 30 7.30 -31.49 9.00
N ALA A 31 6.25 -31.75 8.21
CA ALA A 31 4.90 -31.33 8.57
C ALA A 31 4.45 -32.09 9.82
N SER A 32 4.20 -31.37 10.91
CA SER A 32 3.58 -31.90 12.13
C SER A 32 2.09 -31.54 12.13
N PRO A 33 1.22 -32.34 12.80
CA PRO A 33 -0.18 -32.00 12.99
C PRO A 33 -0.29 -30.64 13.71
N LEU A 34 -1.15 -29.75 13.21
CA LEU A 34 -1.44 -28.48 13.86
C LEU A 34 -2.06 -28.73 15.24
N VAL A 35 -1.64 -27.96 16.23
CA VAL A 35 -2.28 -27.97 17.55
C VAL A 35 -3.76 -27.54 17.45
N PRO A 36 -4.67 -28.06 18.31
CA PRO A 36 -6.11 -27.78 18.19
C PRO A 36 -6.49 -26.31 18.07
N ALA A 37 -5.81 -25.44 18.80
CA ALA A 37 -6.04 -23.99 18.74
C ALA A 37 -5.77 -23.39 17.34
N LEU A 38 -4.91 -24.00 16.53
CA LEU A 38 -4.62 -23.56 15.15
C LEU A 38 -5.55 -24.19 14.10
N GLN A 39 -6.45 -25.11 14.49
CA GLN A 39 -7.42 -25.77 13.61
C GLN A 39 -8.75 -25.01 13.53
N SER A 40 -8.74 -23.69 13.70
CA SER A 40 -9.93 -22.85 13.68
C SER A 40 -10.15 -22.22 12.30
N ASN A 41 -11.39 -22.23 11.82
CA ASN A 41 -11.78 -21.51 10.60
C ASN A 41 -11.57 -19.99 10.73
N TRP A 42 -11.71 -19.46 11.94
CA TRP A 42 -11.45 -18.05 12.22
C TRP A 42 -9.99 -17.68 12.05
N LEU A 43 -9.07 -18.56 12.45
CA LEU A 43 -7.65 -18.37 12.23
C LEU A 43 -7.32 -18.35 10.72
N MET A 44 -7.89 -19.29 9.96
CA MET A 44 -7.68 -19.33 8.49
C MET A 44 -8.17 -18.05 7.82
N MET A 45 -9.35 -17.56 8.23
CA MET A 45 -9.90 -16.30 7.73
C MET A 45 -9.01 -15.11 8.14
N HIS A 46 -8.60 -15.05 9.41
CA HIS A 46 -7.69 -14.01 9.92
C HIS A 46 -6.40 -13.95 9.10
N VAL A 47 -5.69 -15.05 8.98
CA VAL A 47 -4.40 -15.10 8.27
C VAL A 47 -4.56 -14.72 6.80
N SER A 48 -5.59 -15.25 6.12
CA SER A 48 -5.84 -14.92 4.71
C SER A 48 -6.12 -13.44 4.49
N MET A 49 -6.99 -12.85 5.31
CA MET A 49 -7.35 -11.44 5.23
C MET A 49 -6.18 -10.53 5.58
N MET A 50 -5.39 -10.89 6.61
CA MET A 50 -4.19 -10.13 7.00
C MET A 50 -3.12 -10.14 5.91
N LEU A 51 -2.84 -11.30 5.29
CA LEU A 51 -1.87 -11.40 4.19
C LEU A 51 -2.29 -10.54 2.98
N LEU A 52 -3.55 -10.62 2.57
CA LEU A 52 -4.09 -9.80 1.47
C LEU A 52 -4.03 -8.31 1.82
N SER A 53 -4.40 -7.96 3.05
CA SER A 53 -4.36 -6.58 3.53
C SER A 53 -2.94 -6.03 3.55
N TYR A 54 -2.03 -6.68 4.25
CA TYR A 54 -0.64 -6.19 4.33
C TYR A 54 0.02 -6.11 2.95
N GLY A 55 -0.22 -7.09 2.07
CA GLY A 55 0.27 -7.05 0.70
C GLY A 55 -0.21 -5.82 -0.07
N THR A 56 -1.51 -5.54 -0.03
CA THR A 56 -2.10 -4.37 -0.71
C THR A 56 -1.69 -3.04 -0.06
N LEU A 57 -1.68 -2.96 1.27
CA LEU A 57 -1.30 -1.75 2.00
C LEU A 57 0.19 -1.39 1.80
N ILE A 58 1.09 -2.38 1.78
CA ILE A 58 2.51 -2.16 1.47
C ILE A 58 2.67 -1.62 0.05
N ILE A 59 2.01 -2.22 -0.94
CA ILE A 59 2.08 -1.74 -2.33
C ILE A 59 1.56 -0.30 -2.43
N GLY A 60 0.41 -0.01 -1.82
CA GLY A 60 -0.16 1.34 -1.80
C GLY A 60 0.75 2.36 -1.12
N SER A 61 1.36 1.99 0.01
CA SER A 61 2.31 2.85 0.73
C SER A 61 3.61 3.07 -0.04
N LEU A 62 4.12 2.06 -0.74
CA LEU A 62 5.28 2.21 -1.62
C LEU A 62 5.00 3.16 -2.79
N LEU A 63 3.79 3.13 -3.35
CA LEU A 63 3.37 4.11 -4.36
C LEU A 63 3.33 5.54 -3.78
N CYS A 64 2.89 5.71 -2.53
CA CYS A 64 2.95 6.99 -1.84
C CYS A 64 4.40 7.48 -1.65
N ILE A 65 5.31 6.60 -1.27
CA ILE A 65 6.74 6.93 -1.15
C ILE A 65 7.33 7.28 -2.52
N LEU A 66 7.01 6.50 -3.55
CA LEU A 66 7.43 6.78 -4.93
C LEU A 66 6.93 8.15 -5.39
N PHE A 67 5.67 8.50 -5.10
CA PHE A 67 5.12 9.82 -5.34
C PHE A 67 5.96 10.91 -4.67
N LEU A 68 6.30 10.76 -3.39
CA LEU A 68 7.10 11.72 -2.64
C LEU A 68 8.51 11.90 -3.22
N VAL A 69 9.15 10.81 -3.64
CA VAL A 69 10.48 10.84 -4.27
C VAL A 69 10.45 11.61 -5.60
N ILE A 70 9.45 11.36 -6.44
CA ILE A 70 9.31 12.04 -7.74
C ILE A 70 8.89 13.51 -7.56
N SER A 71 8.02 13.78 -6.58
CA SER A 71 7.49 15.12 -6.26
C SER A 71 8.47 16.01 -5.47
N ARG A 72 9.67 15.50 -5.11
CA ARG A 72 10.62 16.19 -4.22
C ARG A 72 11.03 17.59 -4.69
N TYR A 73 11.01 17.82 -5.98
CA TYR A 73 11.53 19.04 -6.60
C TYR A 73 10.51 20.15 -6.83
N LYS A 74 9.19 19.90 -6.67
CA LYS A 74 8.16 20.90 -6.96
C LYS A 74 6.89 20.65 -6.15
N ASP A 75 6.33 21.68 -5.53
CA ASP A 75 4.97 21.60 -4.98
C ASP A 75 3.98 21.60 -6.15
N ILE A 76 3.22 20.50 -6.26
CA ILE A 76 2.29 20.29 -7.36
C ILE A 76 0.88 20.55 -6.83
N ASP A 77 0.21 21.55 -7.38
CA ASP A 77 -1.20 21.81 -7.15
C ASP A 77 -2.02 21.13 -8.25
N PHE A 78 -2.65 20.00 -7.91
CA PHE A 78 -3.50 19.24 -8.85
C PHE A 78 -4.80 19.98 -9.22
N LYS A 79 -5.21 21.00 -8.46
CA LYS A 79 -6.39 21.80 -8.78
C LYS A 79 -6.33 22.48 -10.13
N VAL A 80 -5.11 22.78 -10.62
CA VAL A 80 -4.91 23.38 -11.94
C VAL A 80 -5.24 22.40 -13.08
N ILE A 81 -5.16 21.09 -12.82
CA ILE A 81 -5.38 20.06 -13.86
C ILE A 81 -6.86 19.65 -13.93
N ASP A 82 -7.61 19.80 -12.84
CA ASP A 82 -9.02 19.38 -12.74
C ASP A 82 -10.01 20.52 -13.00
N ASP A 83 -9.50 21.72 -13.31
CA ASP A 83 -10.36 22.82 -13.74
C ASP A 83 -10.84 22.59 -15.17
N SER A 84 -11.81 21.65 -15.29
CA SER A 84 -12.55 21.32 -16.51
C SER A 84 -13.42 22.49 -17.04
N SER A 85 -13.40 23.65 -16.35
CA SER A 85 -14.01 24.89 -16.80
C SER A 85 -13.19 25.63 -17.85
N LEU A 86 -11.89 25.29 -17.99
CA LEU A 86 -11.11 25.77 -19.13
C LEU A 86 -11.50 24.92 -20.36
N PRO A 87 -12.12 25.52 -21.38
CA PRO A 87 -12.50 24.76 -22.59
C PRO A 87 -11.26 24.06 -23.14
N LEU A 88 -11.39 22.79 -23.48
CA LEU A 88 -10.33 21.93 -24.05
C LEU A 88 -9.55 22.62 -25.16
N TYR A 89 -10.20 23.56 -25.82
CA TYR A 89 -9.68 24.45 -26.83
C TYR A 89 -8.58 25.39 -26.31
N ASN A 90 -8.73 25.99 -25.13
CA ASN A 90 -7.71 26.89 -24.55
C ASN A 90 -6.49 26.11 -24.10
N ILE A 91 -6.69 24.90 -23.55
CA ILE A 91 -5.60 23.98 -23.20
C ILE A 91 -4.87 23.52 -24.46
N MET A 92 -5.58 23.26 -25.55
CA MET A 92 -4.97 22.94 -26.83
C MET A 92 -4.25 24.13 -27.47
N LEU A 93 -4.81 25.32 -27.42
CA LEU A 93 -4.15 26.53 -27.93
C LEU A 93 -2.87 26.84 -27.17
N ASP A 94 -2.92 26.83 -25.84
CA ASP A 94 -1.76 27.03 -24.98
C ASP A 94 -0.70 25.93 -25.23
N TYR A 95 -1.12 24.68 -25.42
CA TYR A 95 -0.27 23.57 -25.82
C TYR A 95 0.40 23.79 -27.19
N TYR A 96 -0.32 24.32 -28.19
CA TYR A 96 0.24 24.57 -29.53
C TYR A 96 1.12 25.81 -29.56
N GLU A 97 0.80 26.91 -28.86
CA GLU A 97 1.63 28.10 -28.74
C GLU A 97 2.93 27.78 -28.00
N THR A 98 2.87 27.07 -26.87
CA THR A 98 4.04 26.70 -26.08
C THR A 98 4.94 25.71 -26.81
N LYS A 99 4.35 24.79 -27.59
CA LYS A 99 5.09 23.83 -28.42
C LYS A 99 5.91 24.50 -29.54
N LEU A 100 5.43 25.62 -30.03
CA LEU A 100 6.17 26.43 -31.04
C LEU A 100 7.33 27.23 -30.44
N LEU A 101 7.27 27.58 -29.15
CA LEU A 101 8.24 28.42 -28.47
C LEU A 101 9.31 27.68 -27.66
N SER A 102 9.03 26.45 -27.15
CA SER A 102 10.03 25.65 -26.40
C SER A 102 9.69 24.14 -26.37
N PRO A 103 10.16 23.37 -27.37
CA PRO A 103 9.61 22.03 -27.65
C PRO A 103 10.01 20.90 -26.71
N SER A 104 11.00 21.02 -25.84
CA SER A 104 11.56 19.84 -25.14
C SER A 104 11.24 19.73 -23.65
N ASN A 105 11.13 20.84 -22.92
CA ASN A 105 11.02 20.78 -21.46
C ASN A 105 9.59 20.65 -20.96
N GLU A 106 8.61 21.26 -21.61
CA GLU A 106 7.21 21.27 -21.13
C GLU A 106 6.47 19.95 -21.37
N ILE A 107 6.75 19.26 -22.48
CA ILE A 107 6.19 17.92 -22.75
C ILE A 107 6.64 16.93 -21.67
N SER A 108 7.89 17.06 -21.21
CA SER A 108 8.44 16.27 -20.12
C SER A 108 7.73 16.57 -18.79
N GLU A 109 7.45 17.82 -18.48
CA GLU A 109 6.77 18.25 -17.25
C GLU A 109 5.31 17.78 -17.22
N LEU A 110 4.57 17.93 -18.31
CA LEU A 110 3.18 17.45 -18.42
C LEU A 110 3.09 15.92 -18.29
N GLY A 111 4.02 15.19 -18.89
CA GLY A 111 4.13 13.73 -18.73
C GLY A 111 4.37 13.32 -17.28
N LYS A 112 5.21 14.05 -16.58
CA LYS A 112 5.51 13.84 -15.16
C LYS A 112 4.32 14.13 -14.25
N LEU A 113 3.56 15.20 -14.53
CA LEU A 113 2.34 15.53 -13.79
C LEU A 113 1.27 14.46 -13.95
N LYS A 114 1.02 13.96 -15.17
CA LYS A 114 0.10 12.85 -15.43
C LYS A 114 0.53 11.56 -14.73
N LEU A 115 1.83 11.28 -14.70
CA LEU A 115 2.37 10.13 -13.98
C LEU A 115 2.10 10.25 -12.47
N LEU A 116 2.37 11.41 -11.88
CA LEU A 116 2.13 11.65 -10.46
C LEU A 116 0.64 11.54 -10.09
N GLN A 117 -0.24 12.11 -10.89
CA GLN A 117 -1.69 11.96 -10.71
C GLN A 117 -2.13 10.49 -10.79
N SER A 118 -1.56 9.74 -11.74
CA SER A 118 -1.85 8.30 -11.85
C SER A 118 -1.37 7.53 -10.63
N ILE A 119 -0.17 7.79 -10.12
CA ILE A 119 0.38 7.15 -8.92
C ILE A 119 -0.49 7.49 -7.69
N ASP A 120 -0.91 8.74 -7.52
CA ASP A 120 -1.77 9.17 -6.42
C ASP A 120 -3.12 8.45 -6.46
N ASN A 121 -3.75 8.34 -7.63
CA ASN A 121 -5.01 7.62 -7.82
C ASN A 121 -4.88 6.11 -7.57
N TRP A 122 -3.81 5.49 -8.05
CA TRP A 122 -3.57 4.06 -7.82
C TRP A 122 -3.29 3.76 -6.35
N SER A 123 -2.49 4.58 -5.67
CA SER A 123 -2.23 4.42 -4.23
C SER A 123 -3.52 4.49 -3.42
N TYR A 124 -4.40 5.45 -3.71
CA TYR A 124 -5.70 5.56 -3.05
C TYR A 124 -6.58 4.33 -3.26
N ARG A 125 -6.69 3.84 -4.49
CA ARG A 125 -7.50 2.65 -4.79
C ARG A 125 -6.99 1.39 -4.11
N ILE A 126 -5.67 1.18 -4.11
CA ILE A 126 -5.03 0.01 -3.52
C ILE A 126 -5.15 0.04 -1.99
N ILE A 127 -4.92 1.19 -1.34
CA ILE A 127 -5.11 1.37 0.09
C ILE A 127 -6.59 1.20 0.46
N GLY A 128 -7.51 1.76 -0.33
CA GLY A 128 -8.95 1.62 -0.16
C GLY A 128 -9.43 0.17 -0.26
N LEU A 129 -8.76 -0.68 -1.05
CA LEU A 129 -9.01 -2.12 -1.11
C LEU A 129 -8.42 -2.87 0.09
N GLY A 130 -7.21 -2.51 0.52
CA GLY A 130 -6.52 -3.15 1.62
C GLY A 130 -7.14 -2.92 2.99
N PHE A 131 -7.71 -1.74 3.20
CA PHE A 131 -8.29 -1.34 4.49
C PHE A 131 -9.48 -2.21 4.97
N PRO A 132 -10.48 -2.55 4.14
CA PRO A 132 -11.51 -3.51 4.53
C PRO A 132 -10.96 -4.89 4.90
N PHE A 133 -9.96 -5.38 4.18
CA PHE A 133 -9.32 -6.67 4.52
C PHE A 133 -8.62 -6.60 5.87
N LEU A 134 -7.96 -5.47 6.19
CA LEU A 134 -7.37 -5.26 7.52
C LEU A 134 -8.43 -5.29 8.61
N THR A 135 -9.55 -4.63 8.40
CA THR A 135 -10.66 -4.59 9.36
C THR A 135 -11.23 -5.99 9.62
N ILE A 136 -11.53 -6.74 8.55
CA ILE A 136 -12.03 -8.12 8.66
C ILE A 136 -10.98 -9.01 9.32
N GLY A 137 -9.70 -8.83 8.97
CA GLY A 137 -8.60 -9.56 9.55
C GLY A 137 -8.50 -9.36 11.06
N ILE A 138 -8.55 -8.11 11.54
CA ILE A 138 -8.49 -7.79 12.98
C ILE A 138 -9.69 -8.40 13.71
N ILE A 139 -10.92 -8.24 13.18
CA ILE A 139 -12.13 -8.77 13.82
C ILE A 139 -12.10 -10.30 13.90
N SER A 140 -11.76 -10.98 12.80
CA SER A 140 -11.69 -12.45 12.80
C SER A 140 -10.57 -12.97 13.70
N GLY A 141 -9.46 -12.23 13.84
CA GLY A 141 -8.40 -12.52 14.78
C GLY A 141 -8.86 -12.43 16.23
N GLY A 142 -9.66 -11.42 16.57
CA GLY A 142 -10.26 -11.29 17.89
C GLY A 142 -11.20 -12.45 18.22
N VAL A 143 -12.04 -12.86 17.26
CA VAL A 143 -12.93 -14.03 17.47
C VAL A 143 -12.11 -15.30 17.71
N TRP A 144 -11.07 -15.53 16.92
CA TRP A 144 -10.16 -16.65 17.14
C TRP A 144 -9.46 -16.58 18.50
N ALA A 145 -9.00 -15.42 18.91
CA ALA A 145 -8.34 -15.21 20.22
C ALA A 145 -9.30 -15.58 21.37
N ASN A 146 -10.58 -15.24 21.25
CA ASN A 146 -11.59 -15.62 22.24
C ASN A 146 -11.81 -17.15 22.31
N GLU A 147 -11.82 -17.84 21.15
CA GLU A 147 -11.91 -19.32 21.13
C GLU A 147 -10.68 -19.98 21.72
N ALA A 148 -9.47 -19.43 21.46
CA ALA A 148 -8.21 -20.04 21.87
C ALA A 148 -7.84 -19.72 23.33
N TRP A 149 -8.13 -18.49 23.80
CA TRP A 149 -7.67 -17.97 25.09
C TRP A 149 -8.77 -17.33 25.96
N GLY A 150 -10.02 -17.29 25.48
CA GLY A 150 -11.15 -16.76 26.24
C GLY A 150 -11.23 -15.23 26.31
N SER A 151 -10.46 -14.50 25.46
CA SER A 151 -10.50 -13.04 25.41
C SER A 151 -10.42 -12.57 23.95
N TYR A 152 -11.30 -11.62 23.58
CA TYR A 152 -11.28 -11.03 22.23
C TYR A 152 -10.11 -10.08 22.02
N TRP A 153 -9.59 -9.48 23.09
CA TRP A 153 -8.55 -8.47 23.04
C TRP A 153 -7.78 -8.42 24.35
N SER A 154 -6.47 -8.56 24.28
CA SER A 154 -5.59 -8.65 25.46
C SER A 154 -4.58 -7.50 25.57
N TRP A 155 -4.61 -6.55 24.63
CA TRP A 155 -3.65 -5.43 24.54
C TRP A 155 -2.20 -5.89 24.37
N ASP A 156 -1.98 -7.03 23.75
CA ASP A 156 -0.64 -7.46 23.44
C ASP A 156 0.02 -6.53 22.39
N PRO A 157 1.35 -6.54 22.25
CA PRO A 157 2.03 -5.67 21.30
C PRO A 157 1.55 -5.83 19.87
N LYS A 158 1.22 -7.05 19.41
CA LYS A 158 0.74 -7.29 18.05
C LYS A 158 -0.65 -6.71 17.81
N GLU A 159 -1.56 -6.89 18.75
CA GLU A 159 -2.90 -6.30 18.70
C GLU A 159 -2.82 -4.76 18.69
N THR A 160 -2.01 -4.20 19.58
CA THR A 160 -1.82 -2.74 19.69
C THR A 160 -1.24 -2.16 18.40
N TRP A 161 -0.23 -2.77 17.79
CA TRP A 161 0.34 -2.30 16.54
C TRP A 161 -0.60 -2.49 15.34
N ALA A 162 -1.43 -3.55 15.34
CA ALA A 162 -2.48 -3.74 14.33
C ALA A 162 -3.52 -2.61 14.41
N LEU A 163 -3.93 -2.20 15.63
CA LEU A 163 -4.83 -1.07 15.84
C LEU A 163 -4.20 0.26 15.38
N ILE A 164 -2.93 0.51 15.70
CA ILE A 164 -2.20 1.71 15.23
C ILE A 164 -2.15 1.74 13.71
N THR A 165 -1.85 0.62 13.08
CA THR A 165 -1.85 0.48 11.61
C THR A 165 -3.23 0.81 11.04
N TRP A 166 -4.28 0.27 11.62
CA TRP A 166 -5.66 0.55 11.23
C TRP A 166 -5.99 2.04 11.34
N LEU A 167 -5.65 2.69 12.46
CA LEU A 167 -5.90 4.12 12.68
C LEU A 167 -5.19 5.01 11.65
N ILE A 168 -3.96 4.67 11.26
CA ILE A 168 -3.21 5.45 10.25
C ILE A 168 -3.90 5.37 8.89
N PHE A 169 -4.28 4.17 8.44
CA PHE A 169 -4.96 4.03 7.16
C PHE A 169 -6.41 4.54 7.19
N ALA A 170 -7.10 4.45 8.34
CA ALA A 170 -8.39 5.13 8.55
C ALA A 170 -8.24 6.65 8.40
N THR A 171 -7.21 7.24 9.01
CA THR A 171 -6.91 8.67 8.89
C THR A 171 -6.58 9.06 7.46
N TYR A 172 -5.79 8.25 6.75
CA TYR A 172 -5.48 8.45 5.33
C TYR A 172 -6.77 8.49 4.49
N LEU A 173 -7.64 7.49 4.61
CA LEU A 173 -8.89 7.42 3.87
C LEU A 173 -9.87 8.53 4.27
N HIS A 174 -9.96 8.84 5.57
CA HIS A 174 -10.80 9.94 6.05
C HIS A 174 -10.35 11.30 5.49
N ALA A 175 -9.05 11.58 5.51
CA ALA A 175 -8.51 12.81 4.93
C ALA A 175 -8.77 12.89 3.42
N ARG A 176 -8.67 11.77 2.70
CA ARG A 176 -8.92 11.69 1.27
C ARG A 176 -10.40 11.92 0.93
N ILE A 177 -11.30 11.18 1.60
CA ILE A 177 -12.74 11.18 1.30
C ILE A 177 -13.42 12.45 1.83
N THR A 178 -13.11 12.85 3.08
CA THR A 178 -13.85 13.94 3.75
C THR A 178 -13.25 15.30 3.47
N LYS A 179 -11.91 15.40 3.42
CA LYS A 179 -11.20 16.67 3.22
C LYS A 179 -10.78 16.91 1.77
N GLY A 180 -10.95 15.93 0.89
CA GLY A 180 -10.49 16.02 -0.49
C GLY A 180 -8.97 16.23 -0.61
N TRP A 181 -8.18 15.71 0.34
CA TRP A 181 -6.72 15.85 0.27
C TRP A 181 -6.17 15.02 -0.88
N GLU A 182 -5.26 15.61 -1.62
CA GLU A 182 -4.59 14.97 -2.76
C GLU A 182 -3.09 15.30 -2.76
N GLY A 183 -2.34 14.47 -3.46
CA GLY A 183 -0.92 14.68 -3.71
C GLY A 183 -0.05 14.53 -2.47
N LYS A 184 0.80 15.53 -2.19
CA LYS A 184 1.88 15.44 -1.20
C LYS A 184 1.41 15.16 0.23
N LYS A 185 0.28 15.76 0.65
CA LYS A 185 -0.26 15.59 2.02
C LYS A 185 -0.71 14.16 2.29
N THR A 186 -1.45 13.58 1.35
CA THR A 186 -1.91 12.19 1.43
C THR A 186 -0.77 11.20 1.26
N ALA A 187 0.18 11.49 0.38
CA ALA A 187 1.36 10.67 0.17
C ALA A 187 2.25 10.57 1.42
N ILE A 188 2.35 11.64 2.23
CA ILE A 188 3.06 11.59 3.52
C ILE A 188 2.35 10.63 4.49
N LEU A 189 1.01 10.71 4.62
CA LEU A 189 0.24 9.81 5.48
C LEU A 189 0.35 8.35 5.02
N GLY A 190 0.20 8.09 3.72
CA GLY A 190 0.36 6.75 3.17
C GLY A 190 1.76 6.20 3.32
N GLY A 191 2.78 7.05 3.14
CA GLY A 191 4.18 6.69 3.36
C GLY A 191 4.50 6.37 4.83
N LEU A 192 3.91 7.11 5.77
CA LEU A 192 4.02 6.81 7.21
C LEU A 192 3.45 5.42 7.52
N GLY A 193 2.36 5.03 6.87
CA GLY A 193 1.78 3.69 6.99
C GLY A 193 2.78 2.57 6.68
N PHE A 194 3.67 2.75 5.71
CA PHE A 194 4.73 1.78 5.39
C PHE A 194 5.62 1.48 6.60
N PHE A 195 6.11 2.50 7.27
CA PHE A 195 6.98 2.32 8.44
C PHE A 195 6.26 1.64 9.59
N VAL A 196 4.98 1.97 9.80
CA VAL A 196 4.18 1.37 10.87
C VAL A 196 3.90 -0.10 10.61
N ILE A 197 3.63 -0.50 9.36
CA ILE A 197 3.51 -1.91 8.99
C ILE A 197 4.81 -2.66 9.32
N TRP A 198 5.98 -2.10 9.01
CA TRP A 198 7.27 -2.71 9.33
C TRP A 198 7.52 -2.88 10.83
N ILE A 199 7.05 -1.95 11.66
CA ILE A 199 7.17 -2.04 13.12
C ILE A 199 6.19 -3.09 13.67
N CYS A 200 5.01 -3.20 13.06
CA CYS A 200 3.99 -4.18 13.44
C CYS A 200 4.42 -5.63 13.18
N TYR A 201 5.24 -5.84 12.15
CA TYR A 201 5.64 -7.18 11.69
C TYR A 201 6.90 -7.65 12.37
#